data_94961d5102eb4582f497cac8267d4f38
#
_entry.id   94961d5102eb4582f497cac8267d4f38
#
_cell.length_a   1.000
_cell.length_b   1.000
_cell.length_c   1.000
_cell.angle_alpha   90.00
_cell.angle_beta   90.00
_cell.angle_gamma   90.00
#
_symmetry.space_group_name_H-M   'P 1'
#
loop_
_entity.id
_entity.type
_entity.pdbx_description
1 polymer ?
#
loop_
_entity_poly.entity_id
_entity_poly.type
_entity_poly.pdbx_seq_one_letter_code
_entity_poly.pdbx_strand_id
1 'polypeptide(L)'
;MINVVNYGMILKNISGIGALVGTYFKDNSAGSGNYTELCHGYYLESTSYSAVGANSSLCPQTDVLSMKSEEMKSQGFLDKLNANVEELKEIYPKYNFCNWKFGKDGFPVLDWMD
;
A
#
# COMPACT_ATOMS: atom_id res chain seq x y z
N MET A 1 -1.92 -7.52 -1.33
CA MET A 1 -1.58 -6.36 -0.47
C MET A 1 -2.65 -5.29 -0.67
N ILE A 2 -3.34 -4.92 0.39
CA ILE A 2 -4.52 -4.07 0.31
C ILE A 2 -4.45 -2.97 1.36
N ASN A 3 -4.72 -1.74 0.95
CA ASN A 3 -4.83 -0.55 1.81
C ASN A 3 -3.61 -0.36 2.71
N VAL A 4 -2.43 -0.28 2.10
CA VAL A 4 -1.15 -0.19 2.79
C VAL A 4 -0.52 1.17 2.60
N VAL A 5 0.23 1.61 3.61
CA VAL A 5 0.96 2.88 3.61
C VAL A 5 2.41 2.62 4.00
N ASN A 6 3.33 3.10 3.18
CA ASN A 6 4.75 3.11 3.53
C ASN A 6 5.26 4.56 3.54
N TYR A 7 5.59 5.06 4.72
CA TYR A 7 6.20 6.38 4.87
C TYR A 7 7.66 6.29 5.29
N GLY A 8 8.25 5.10 5.19
CA GLY A 8 9.68 4.91 5.44
C GLY A 8 10.54 5.31 4.26
N MET A 9 11.80 5.56 4.52
CA MET A 9 12.79 5.92 3.50
C MET A 9 13.62 4.68 3.12
N ILE A 10 13.84 4.48 1.81
CA ILE A 10 14.67 3.41 1.30
C ILE A 10 15.99 4.02 0.86
N LEU A 11 17.11 3.56 1.42
CA LEU A 11 18.43 4.16 1.23
C LEU A 11 19.33 3.42 0.25
N LYS A 12 18.97 2.21 -0.16
CA LYS A 12 19.77 1.41 -1.09
C LYS A 12 19.21 1.44 -2.49
N ASN A 13 20.08 1.51 -3.49
CA ASN A 13 19.70 1.52 -4.89
C ASN A 13 20.24 0.26 -5.59
N ILE A 14 19.53 -0.85 -5.46
CA ILE A 14 19.82 -2.12 -6.13
C ILE A 14 18.55 -2.61 -6.86
N SER A 15 18.71 -3.53 -7.81
CA SER A 15 17.58 -4.09 -8.52
C SER A 15 16.65 -4.87 -7.58
N GLY A 16 15.37 -4.90 -7.89
CA GLY A 16 14.38 -5.59 -7.06
C GLY A 16 13.94 -4.82 -5.85
N ILE A 17 14.20 -3.51 -5.76
CA ILE A 17 13.70 -2.65 -4.70
C ILE A 17 12.47 -1.89 -5.19
N GLY A 18 11.38 -2.00 -4.45
CA GLY A 18 10.18 -1.21 -4.67
C GLY A 18 9.68 -0.64 -3.34
N ALA A 19 8.91 0.42 -3.39
CA ALA A 19 8.41 1.10 -2.18
C ALA A 19 7.43 0.23 -1.39
N LEU A 20 6.70 -0.64 -2.06
CA LEU A 20 5.71 -1.54 -1.43
C LEU A 20 6.03 -3.01 -1.69
N VAL A 21 6.49 -3.33 -2.88
CA VAL A 21 6.83 -4.70 -3.30
C VAL A 21 8.19 -4.68 -3.97
N GLY A 22 9.12 -5.50 -3.49
CA GLY A 22 10.46 -5.57 -4.09
C GLY A 22 10.43 -6.27 -5.44
N THR A 23 9.99 -7.51 -5.49
CA THR A 23 9.87 -8.29 -6.71
C THR A 23 8.54 -9.00 -6.74
N TYR A 24 7.84 -8.88 -7.87
CA TYR A 24 6.57 -9.57 -8.06
C TYR A 24 6.79 -10.85 -8.86
N PHE A 25 6.22 -11.94 -8.36
CA PHE A 25 6.17 -13.22 -9.07
C PHE A 25 4.73 -13.66 -9.26
N LYS A 26 4.41 -14.05 -10.47
CA LYS A 26 3.16 -14.73 -10.78
C LYS A 26 3.45 -16.20 -10.95
N ASP A 27 2.98 -17.02 -10.01
CA ASP A 27 3.16 -18.47 -10.09
C ASP A 27 2.06 -19.09 -10.94
N ASN A 28 2.44 -19.52 -12.11
CA ASN A 28 1.54 -20.20 -13.04
C ASN A 28 1.57 -21.73 -12.90
N SER A 29 2.51 -22.26 -12.11
CA SER A 29 2.72 -23.72 -12.01
C SER A 29 1.61 -24.42 -11.26
N ALA A 30 0.95 -23.75 -10.35
CA ALA A 30 -0.13 -24.34 -9.54
C ALA A 30 -1.48 -24.40 -10.26
N GLY A 31 -1.62 -23.74 -11.39
CA GLY A 31 -2.89 -23.70 -12.13
C GLY A 31 -4.05 -23.09 -11.37
N SER A 32 -3.78 -22.45 -10.25
CA SER A 32 -4.82 -22.01 -9.32
C SER A 32 -5.42 -20.65 -9.65
N GLY A 33 -4.79 -19.88 -10.49
CA GLY A 33 -5.21 -18.49 -10.74
C GLY A 33 -5.04 -17.58 -9.53
N ASN A 34 -4.47 -18.06 -8.44
CA ASN A 34 -4.22 -17.25 -7.25
C ASN A 34 -2.96 -16.43 -7.44
N TYR A 35 -3.11 -15.16 -7.73
CA TYR A 35 -2.02 -14.21 -7.78
C TYR A 35 -2.39 -12.99 -6.96
N THR A 36 -1.38 -12.42 -6.34
CA THR A 36 -1.54 -11.24 -5.49
C THR A 36 -1.65 -10.00 -6.38
N GLU A 37 -2.52 -9.10 -6.01
CA GLU A 37 -2.56 -7.77 -6.61
C GLU A 37 -2.29 -6.72 -5.55
N LEU A 38 -1.93 -5.53 -5.98
CA LEU A 38 -1.70 -4.38 -5.11
C LEU A 38 -2.86 -3.42 -5.28
N CYS A 39 -3.64 -3.24 -4.23
CA CYS A 39 -4.84 -2.41 -4.25
C CYS A 39 -4.79 -1.41 -3.10
N HIS A 40 -5.01 -0.13 -3.38
CA HIS A 40 -4.92 0.96 -2.40
C HIS A 40 -3.56 0.98 -1.69
N GLY A 41 -2.51 1.20 -2.46
CA GLY A 41 -1.14 1.28 -1.94
C GLY A 41 -0.58 2.70 -2.03
N TYR A 42 -0.01 3.19 -0.95
CA TYR A 42 0.48 4.58 -0.88
C TYR A 42 1.89 4.61 -0.32
N TYR A 43 2.77 5.40 -0.92
CA TYR A 43 4.16 5.46 -0.51
C TYR A 43 4.74 6.86 -0.65
N LEU A 44 5.79 7.13 0.12
CA LEU A 44 6.44 8.43 0.12
C LEU A 44 7.17 8.71 -1.19
N GLU A 45 6.89 9.84 -1.80
CA GLU A 45 7.49 10.30 -3.06
C GLU A 45 9.01 10.45 -2.97
N SER A 46 9.54 10.75 -1.79
CA SER A 46 10.98 10.92 -1.56
C SER A 46 11.81 9.67 -1.80
N THR A 47 11.18 8.49 -1.93
CA THR A 47 11.87 7.24 -2.22
C THR A 47 12.20 7.26 -3.68
N SER A 48 12.60 7.56 -4.51
CA SER A 48 12.91 7.47 -5.94
C SER A 48 12.54 6.10 -6.57
N TYR A 49 11.80 5.28 -5.84
CA TYR A 49 11.41 3.95 -6.29
C TYR A 49 9.95 3.91 -6.70
N SER A 50 9.62 3.05 -7.66
CA SER A 50 8.24 2.73 -7.97
C SER A 50 7.65 1.82 -6.88
N ALA A 51 6.34 1.68 -6.88
CA ALA A 51 5.65 0.82 -5.90
C ALA A 51 6.14 -0.63 -5.96
N VAL A 52 6.37 -1.14 -7.16
CA VAL A 52 6.88 -2.49 -7.41
C VAL A 52 8.24 -2.38 -8.08
N GLY A 53 9.27 -3.00 -7.51
CA GLY A 53 10.64 -2.90 -8.02
C GLY A 53 10.88 -3.71 -9.28
N ALA A 54 10.74 -5.03 -9.21
CA ALA A 54 10.97 -5.91 -10.33
C ALA A 54 9.66 -6.56 -10.79
N ASN A 55 9.52 -6.77 -12.11
CA ASN A 55 8.32 -7.35 -12.73
C ASN A 55 7.06 -6.52 -12.49
N SER A 56 7.20 -5.20 -12.38
CA SER A 56 6.08 -4.31 -12.08
C SER A 56 4.97 -4.37 -13.13
N SER A 57 5.32 -4.60 -14.40
CA SER A 57 4.34 -4.72 -15.48
C SER A 57 3.43 -5.94 -15.35
N LEU A 58 3.83 -6.94 -14.55
CA LEU A 58 3.06 -8.16 -14.32
C LEU A 58 2.15 -8.04 -13.10
N CYS A 59 2.39 -7.09 -12.22
CA CYS A 59 1.64 -6.91 -10.99
C CYS A 59 0.41 -6.04 -11.22
N PRO A 60 -0.81 -6.58 -11.06
CA PRO A 60 -1.99 -5.73 -11.12
C PRO A 60 -1.98 -4.70 -10.00
N GLN A 61 -2.12 -3.44 -10.37
CA GLN A 61 -2.09 -2.31 -9.44
C GLN A 61 -3.34 -1.45 -9.62
N THR A 62 -4.01 -1.16 -8.52
CA THR A 62 -5.21 -0.33 -8.49
C THR A 62 -5.08 0.69 -7.37
N ASP A 63 -5.24 1.98 -7.68
CA ASP A 63 -5.11 3.07 -6.71
C ASP A 63 -3.79 3.00 -5.94
N VAL A 64 -2.69 3.03 -6.68
CA VAL A 64 -1.34 2.99 -6.13
C VAL A 64 -0.66 4.32 -6.44
N LEU A 65 -0.33 5.09 -5.40
CA LEU A 65 0.12 6.47 -5.56
C LEU A 65 1.36 6.76 -4.72
N SER A 66 2.28 7.53 -5.33
CA SER A 66 3.33 8.21 -4.57
C SER A 66 2.76 9.51 -4.02
N MET A 67 3.14 9.86 -2.80
CA MET A 67 2.59 11.02 -2.10
C MET A 67 3.68 11.79 -1.37
N LYS A 68 3.48 13.10 -1.23
CA LYS A 68 4.32 13.94 -0.38
C LYS A 68 3.94 13.72 1.08
N SER A 69 4.89 13.99 1.99
CA SER A 69 4.63 13.79 3.42
C SER A 69 3.48 14.66 3.93
N GLU A 70 3.34 15.89 3.44
CA GLU A 70 2.23 16.78 3.82
C GLU A 70 0.88 16.19 3.40
N GLU A 71 0.82 15.57 2.24
CA GLU A 71 -0.40 14.91 1.76
C GLU A 71 -0.78 13.71 2.62
N MET A 72 0.22 12.93 3.03
CA MET A 72 -0.01 11.77 3.90
C MET A 72 -0.49 12.16 5.30
N LYS A 73 -0.14 13.35 5.76
CA LYS A 73 -0.55 13.89 7.06
C LYS A 73 -1.88 14.65 7.00
N SER A 74 -2.53 14.70 5.84
CA SER A 74 -3.76 15.46 5.65
C SER A 74 -4.99 14.69 6.11
N GLN A 75 -6.01 15.42 6.54
CA GLN A 75 -7.31 14.84 6.88
C GLN A 75 -7.93 14.13 5.66
N GLY A 76 -7.77 14.70 4.46
CA GLY A 76 -8.28 14.11 3.24
C GLY A 76 -7.72 12.72 2.96
N PHE A 77 -6.43 12.52 3.24
CA PHE A 77 -5.83 11.20 3.09
C PHE A 77 -6.33 10.21 4.13
N LEU A 78 -6.46 10.64 5.38
CA LEU A 78 -7.02 9.78 6.43
C LEU A 78 -8.46 9.37 6.09
N ASP A 79 -9.26 10.31 5.60
CA ASP A 79 -10.63 10.04 5.16
C ASP A 79 -10.66 9.03 4.01
N LYS A 80 -9.72 9.15 3.07
CA LYS A 80 -9.59 8.22 1.96
C LYS A 80 -9.26 6.81 2.44
N LEU A 81 -8.32 6.67 3.37
CA LEU A 81 -7.96 5.37 3.94
C LEU A 81 -9.16 4.72 4.64
N ASN A 82 -9.93 5.49 5.38
CA ASN A 82 -11.10 4.98 6.08
C ASN A 82 -12.28 4.69 5.12
N ALA A 83 -12.41 5.44 4.04
CA ALA A 83 -13.37 5.12 2.99
C ALA A 83 -13.02 3.79 2.30
N ASN A 84 -11.73 3.55 2.07
CA ASN A 84 -11.26 2.27 1.54
C ASN A 84 -11.61 1.11 2.48
N VAL A 85 -11.50 1.32 3.79
CA VAL A 85 -11.88 0.30 4.78
C VAL A 85 -13.36 -0.05 4.66
N GLU A 86 -14.23 0.93 4.53
CA GLU A 86 -15.67 0.67 4.39
C GLU A 86 -15.99 -0.10 3.10
N GLU A 87 -15.35 0.25 1.99
CA GLU A 87 -15.47 -0.49 0.74
C GLU A 87 -15.01 -1.94 0.90
N LEU A 88 -13.87 -2.15 1.56
CA LEU A 88 -13.29 -3.48 1.74
C LEU A 88 -14.14 -4.36 2.66
N LYS A 89 -14.80 -3.78 3.66
CA LYS A 89 -15.74 -4.51 4.52
C LYS A 89 -16.93 -5.06 3.73
N GLU A 90 -17.37 -4.33 2.71
CA GLU A 90 -18.47 -4.79 1.84
C GLU A 90 -18.03 -5.90 0.91
N ILE A 91 -16.81 -5.78 0.34
CA ILE A 91 -16.27 -6.76 -0.60
C ILE A 91 -15.86 -8.05 0.11
N TYR A 92 -15.25 -7.92 1.28
CA TYR A 92 -14.69 -9.03 2.05
C TYR A 92 -15.26 -9.08 3.46
N PRO A 93 -16.55 -9.42 3.64
CA PRO A 93 -17.20 -9.33 4.96
C PRO A 93 -16.65 -10.31 5.99
N LYS A 94 -15.88 -11.31 5.57
CA LYS A 94 -15.28 -12.29 6.49
C LYS A 94 -14.00 -11.79 7.16
N TYR A 95 -13.41 -10.70 6.67
CA TYR A 95 -12.15 -10.16 7.20
C TYR A 95 -12.41 -8.94 8.07
N ASN A 96 -11.60 -8.78 9.12
CA ASN A 96 -11.67 -7.61 9.98
C ASN A 96 -10.67 -6.57 9.51
N PHE A 97 -11.16 -5.50 8.92
CA PHE A 97 -10.33 -4.36 8.54
C PHE A 97 -10.39 -3.30 9.63
N CYS A 98 -9.23 -2.79 10.04
CA CYS A 98 -9.14 -1.74 11.04
C CYS A 98 -9.20 -0.36 10.40
N ASN A 99 -9.82 0.57 11.10
CA ASN A 99 -9.79 1.97 10.69
C ASN A 99 -8.40 2.57 10.95
N TRP A 100 -8.15 3.72 10.36
CA TRP A 100 -6.91 4.47 10.49
C TRP A 100 -7.14 5.72 11.34
N LYS A 101 -6.09 6.15 12.04
CA LYS A 101 -6.06 7.41 12.80
C LYS A 101 -4.71 8.07 12.58
N PHE A 102 -4.55 9.32 12.99
CA PHE A 102 -3.25 9.97 13.00
C PHE A 102 -2.40 9.43 14.15
N GLY A 103 -1.15 9.06 13.85
CA GLY A 103 -0.15 8.72 14.85
C GLY A 103 0.50 9.96 15.46
N LYS A 104 1.47 9.75 16.34
CA LYS A 104 2.16 10.82 17.07
C LYS A 104 2.91 11.78 16.17
N ASP A 105 3.43 11.28 15.05
CA ASP A 105 4.20 12.07 14.08
C ASP A 105 3.33 12.65 12.96
N GLY A 106 2.01 12.44 13.01
CA GLY A 106 1.06 12.95 12.03
C GLY A 106 0.81 12.03 10.85
N PHE A 107 1.55 10.95 10.69
CA PHE A 107 1.27 9.95 9.67
C PHE A 107 0.14 9.01 10.12
N PRO A 108 -0.64 8.47 9.17
CA PRO A 108 -1.68 7.50 9.53
C PRO A 108 -1.10 6.22 10.11
N VAL A 109 -1.75 5.72 11.15
CA VAL A 109 -1.50 4.42 11.73
C VAL A 109 -2.83 3.70 11.92
N LEU A 110 -2.80 2.39 12.10
CA LEU A 110 -4.02 1.65 12.41
C LEU A 110 -4.55 2.06 13.79
N ASP A 111 -5.84 2.02 13.98
CA ASP A 111 -6.49 2.61 15.15
C ASP A 111 -6.11 1.96 16.49
N TRP A 112 -5.57 0.72 16.45
CA TRP A 112 -5.08 0.02 17.65
C TRP A 112 -3.60 0.33 17.97
N MET A 113 -2.92 1.05 17.11
CA MET A 113 -1.51 1.45 17.31
C MET A 113 -1.44 2.76 18.09
N ASP A 114 -0.34 2.97 18.78
CA ASP A 114 -0.07 4.20 19.52
C ASP A 114 0.46 5.33 18.63
#